data_702922af21ab4caf3448f01715c31421
#
_entry.id   702922af21ab4caf3448f01715c31421
#
_cell.length_a   1.000
_cell.length_b   1.000
_cell.length_c   1.000
_cell.angle_alpha   90.00
_cell.angle_beta   90.00
_cell.angle_gamma   90.00
#
_symmetry.space_group_name_H-M   'P 1'
#
loop_
_entity.id
_entity.type
_entity.pdbx_description
1 polymer ?
#
loop_
_entity_poly.entity_id
_entity_poly.type
_entity_poly.pdbx_seq_one_letter_code
_entity_poly.pdbx_strand_id
1 'polypeptide(L)'
;MIVKKSGSDFVREEPDAGTYAGRCVRVVDLGTQINDYDKDNPKPQRQVRISWEISELMEDDKPFVVADSFTLNIGDKANLGKILMSWRGKPFTDEEKAGFDLSTILGVPGLISVSYGATGWQKIKSVLQLPKGMTVSDQFNDSFLFDIEDIYDEDKLKALWRLERYAIAKSDEFVESGKVMPEKPKEDGDVPFDDPELNETAF
;
A
#
# COMPACT_ATOMS: atom_id res chain seq x y z
N MET A 1 -43.43 16.49 -3.23
CA MET A 1 -42.01 16.76 -3.17
C MET A 1 -41.31 15.45 -2.91
N ILE A 2 -40.66 14.84 -3.90
CA ILE A 2 -39.97 13.56 -3.73
C ILE A 2 -38.48 13.85 -3.58
N VAL A 3 -37.93 13.57 -2.42
CA VAL A 3 -36.48 13.67 -2.16
C VAL A 3 -35.87 12.36 -2.65
N LYS A 4 -35.04 12.41 -3.68
CA LYS A 4 -34.20 11.28 -4.09
C LYS A 4 -32.88 11.36 -3.34
N LYS A 5 -32.43 10.22 -2.80
CA LYS A 5 -31.08 10.05 -2.24
C LYS A 5 -30.10 10.33 -3.38
N SER A 6 -29.36 11.42 -3.30
CA SER A 6 -28.27 11.74 -4.22
C SER A 6 -27.01 11.17 -3.57
N GLY A 7 -26.62 10.01 -4.02
CA GLY A 7 -25.37 9.36 -3.72
C GLY A 7 -25.09 8.43 -4.88
N SER A 8 -24.06 8.67 -5.64
CA SER A 8 -23.51 7.64 -6.50
C SER A 8 -22.94 6.59 -5.55
N ASP A 9 -23.62 5.45 -5.42
CA ASP A 9 -23.05 4.26 -4.79
C ASP A 9 -21.90 3.79 -5.72
N PHE A 10 -20.75 4.44 -5.60
CA PHE A 10 -19.52 3.93 -6.19
C PHE A 10 -19.10 2.75 -5.32
N VAL A 11 -19.56 1.57 -5.68
CA VAL A 11 -19.08 0.32 -5.08
C VAL A 11 -17.71 0.07 -5.67
N ARG A 12 -16.67 0.26 -4.87
CA ARG A 12 -15.33 -0.14 -5.25
C ARG A 12 -15.31 -1.66 -5.37
N GLU A 13 -14.92 -2.15 -6.54
CA GLU A 13 -14.65 -3.58 -6.68
C GLU A 13 -13.44 -3.97 -5.81
N GLU A 14 -13.58 -5.05 -5.08
CA GLU A 14 -12.52 -5.64 -4.26
C GLU A 14 -12.48 -7.15 -4.50
N PRO A 15 -11.28 -7.76 -4.54
CA PRO A 15 -11.19 -9.21 -4.70
C PRO A 15 -11.74 -9.90 -3.46
N ASP A 16 -12.25 -11.09 -3.58
CA ASP A 16 -12.67 -11.92 -2.44
C ASP A 16 -11.49 -12.21 -1.49
N ALA A 17 -11.79 -12.58 -0.24
CA ALA A 17 -10.77 -13.11 0.64
C ALA A 17 -10.22 -14.42 0.08
N GLY A 18 -8.89 -14.51 -0.12
CA GLY A 18 -8.30 -15.66 -0.78
C GLY A 18 -6.78 -15.58 -0.88
N THR A 19 -6.21 -16.51 -1.64
CA THR A 19 -4.78 -16.51 -1.94
C THR A 19 -4.59 -16.48 -3.44
N TYR A 20 -3.88 -15.50 -3.93
CA TYR A 20 -3.73 -15.17 -5.34
C TYR A 20 -2.26 -15.19 -5.75
N ALA A 21 -1.97 -15.65 -6.93
CA ALA A 21 -0.70 -15.38 -7.56
C ALA A 21 -0.66 -13.90 -7.97
N GLY A 22 0.47 -13.25 -7.78
CA GLY A 22 0.62 -11.83 -8.12
C GLY A 22 2.06 -11.38 -7.99
N ARG A 23 2.30 -10.10 -8.19
CA ARG A 23 3.64 -9.50 -8.06
C ARG A 23 3.57 -8.12 -7.41
N CYS A 24 4.66 -7.73 -6.76
CA CYS A 24 4.80 -6.39 -6.22
C CYS A 24 4.96 -5.37 -7.35
N VAL A 25 4.12 -4.35 -7.34
CA VAL A 25 4.17 -3.27 -8.33
C VAL A 25 4.50 -1.91 -7.70
N ARG A 26 4.31 -1.77 -6.38
CA ARG A 26 4.55 -0.48 -5.72
C ARG A 26 5.17 -0.67 -4.35
N VAL A 27 6.17 0.15 -4.07
CA VAL A 27 6.78 0.31 -2.75
C VAL A 27 6.86 1.82 -2.48
N VAL A 28 6.17 2.27 -1.44
CA VAL A 28 6.06 3.68 -1.11
C VAL A 28 6.40 3.89 0.36
N ASP A 29 7.50 4.56 0.62
CA ASP A 29 7.83 5.03 1.96
C ASP A 29 6.88 6.16 2.33
N LEU A 30 6.09 5.94 3.37
CA LEU A 30 5.08 6.88 3.84
C LEU A 30 5.65 7.92 4.82
N GLY A 31 6.95 7.82 5.12
CA GLY A 31 7.58 8.64 6.16
C GLY A 31 7.16 8.23 7.57
N THR A 32 7.45 9.10 8.51
CA THR A 32 7.14 8.90 9.93
C THR A 32 5.69 9.27 10.21
N GLN A 33 4.91 8.27 10.65
CA GLN A 33 3.51 8.38 11.02
C GLN A 33 3.34 8.25 12.53
N ILE A 34 2.38 8.95 13.10
CA ILE A 34 2.01 8.74 14.50
C ILE A 34 1.18 7.47 14.60
N ASN A 35 1.71 6.47 15.28
CA ASN A 35 0.94 5.27 15.62
C ASN A 35 0.19 5.51 16.93
N ASP A 36 -1.12 5.62 16.86
CA ASP A 36 -2.05 5.86 17.96
C ASP A 36 -2.75 4.58 18.45
N TYR A 37 -2.23 3.41 18.13
CA TYR A 37 -2.76 2.13 18.62
C TYR A 37 -2.82 2.11 20.15
N ASP A 38 -1.80 2.67 20.80
CA ASP A 38 -1.81 3.01 22.22
C ASP A 38 -2.10 4.51 22.34
N LYS A 39 -3.39 4.87 22.51
CA LYS A 39 -3.84 6.26 22.59
C LYS A 39 -3.20 7.05 23.72
N ASP A 40 -2.79 6.37 24.78
CA ASP A 40 -2.14 6.99 25.95
C ASP A 40 -0.64 7.23 25.70
N ASN A 41 -0.06 6.58 24.68
CA ASN A 41 1.35 6.68 24.35
C ASN A 41 1.60 6.54 22.83
N PRO A 42 1.13 7.49 22.03
CA PRO A 42 1.34 7.48 20.59
C PRO A 42 2.84 7.56 20.27
N LYS A 43 3.30 6.74 19.34
CA LYS A 43 4.73 6.66 18.99
C LYS A 43 4.92 6.95 17.51
N PRO A 44 5.91 7.80 17.15
CA PRO A 44 6.29 7.97 15.76
C PRO A 44 6.89 6.66 15.25
N GLN A 45 6.47 6.23 14.07
CA GLN A 45 6.96 5.04 13.40
C GLN A 45 7.04 5.28 11.89
N ARG A 46 8.21 5.05 11.30
CA ARG A 46 8.34 5.09 9.84
C ARG A 46 7.57 3.92 9.23
N GLN A 47 6.79 4.20 8.21
CA GLN A 47 5.92 3.23 7.57
C GLN A 47 6.19 3.12 6.08
N VAL A 48 5.94 1.94 5.53
CA VAL A 48 6.01 1.66 4.10
C VAL A 48 4.69 1.02 3.66
N ARG A 49 4.18 1.44 2.50
CA ARG A 49 3.06 0.79 1.83
C ARG A 49 3.58 -0.04 0.67
N ILE A 50 3.15 -1.30 0.62
CA ILE A 50 3.50 -2.21 -0.45
C ILE A 50 2.20 -2.62 -1.15
N SER A 51 2.21 -2.61 -2.48
CA SER A 51 1.07 -2.97 -3.31
C SER A 51 1.45 -4.07 -4.29
N TRP A 52 0.53 -5.01 -4.47
CA TRP A 52 0.67 -6.14 -5.39
C TRP A 52 -0.48 -6.14 -6.38
N GLU A 53 -0.21 -6.28 -7.65
CA GLU A 53 -1.22 -6.71 -8.61
C GLU A 53 -1.39 -8.23 -8.50
N ILE A 54 -2.63 -8.70 -8.54
CA ILE A 54 -2.97 -10.12 -8.41
C ILE A 54 -3.59 -10.64 -9.70
N SER A 55 -3.60 -11.95 -9.87
CA SER A 55 -4.08 -12.60 -11.11
C SER A 55 -5.61 -12.56 -11.29
N GLU A 56 -6.36 -12.08 -10.31
CA GLU A 56 -7.79 -11.87 -10.44
C GLU A 56 -8.07 -10.52 -11.10
N LEU A 57 -9.08 -10.50 -11.99
CA LEU A 57 -9.41 -9.33 -12.80
C LEU A 57 -10.70 -8.67 -12.33
N MET A 58 -10.74 -7.35 -12.43
CA MET A 58 -11.94 -6.53 -12.28
C MET A 58 -12.86 -6.68 -13.50
N GLU A 59 -14.06 -6.10 -13.44
CA GLU A 59 -15.03 -6.11 -14.56
C GLU A 59 -14.49 -5.46 -15.84
N ASP A 60 -13.49 -4.57 -15.73
CA ASP A 60 -12.83 -3.89 -16.86
C ASP A 60 -11.57 -4.62 -17.38
N ASP A 61 -11.41 -5.89 -17.04
CA ASP A 61 -10.27 -6.76 -17.41
C ASP A 61 -8.91 -6.30 -16.86
N LYS A 62 -8.86 -5.36 -15.91
CA LYS A 62 -7.62 -4.99 -15.23
C LYS A 62 -7.39 -5.84 -13.98
N PRO A 63 -6.12 -6.12 -13.63
CA PRO A 63 -5.84 -6.85 -12.40
C PRO A 63 -6.22 -6.03 -11.16
N PHE A 64 -6.77 -6.71 -10.15
CA PHE A 64 -6.90 -6.08 -8.85
C PHE A 64 -5.53 -5.72 -8.28
N VAL A 65 -5.48 -4.58 -7.60
CA VAL A 65 -4.30 -4.19 -6.81
C VAL A 65 -4.67 -4.21 -5.33
N VAL A 66 -3.95 -5.05 -4.60
CA VAL A 66 -4.08 -5.22 -3.16
C VAL A 66 -2.89 -4.58 -2.45
N ALA A 67 -3.09 -3.95 -1.30
CA ALA A 67 -2.03 -3.24 -0.61
C ALA A 67 -2.20 -3.29 0.90
N ASP A 68 -1.08 -3.20 1.62
CA ASP A 68 -1.07 -3.02 3.08
C ASP A 68 0.10 -2.12 3.49
N SER A 69 -0.01 -1.52 4.68
CA SER A 69 1.03 -0.68 5.25
C SER A 69 1.69 -1.37 6.43
N PHE A 70 3.00 -1.21 6.54
CA PHE A 70 3.82 -1.86 7.55
C PHE A 70 4.75 -0.85 8.21
N THR A 71 5.03 -1.05 9.49
CA THR A 71 6.18 -0.36 10.09
C THR A 71 7.44 -0.76 9.35
N LEU A 72 8.27 0.20 8.96
CA LEU A 72 9.53 -0.02 8.23
C LEU A 72 10.57 -0.64 9.17
N ASN A 73 10.37 -1.92 9.46
CA ASN A 73 11.21 -2.71 10.35
C ASN A 73 11.22 -4.18 9.90
N ILE A 74 12.40 -4.75 9.71
CA ILE A 74 12.60 -6.15 9.28
C ILE A 74 13.05 -7.08 10.41
N GLY A 75 12.99 -6.61 11.67
CA GLY A 75 13.28 -7.47 12.84
C GLY A 75 12.33 -8.67 12.92
N ASP A 76 12.75 -9.74 13.58
CA ASP A 76 12.05 -11.03 13.62
C ASP A 76 10.61 -10.97 14.15
N LYS A 77 10.29 -9.95 14.94
CA LYS A 77 8.92 -9.72 15.47
C LYS A 77 8.08 -8.79 14.59
N ALA A 78 8.70 -8.04 13.70
CA ALA A 78 8.02 -7.09 12.85
C ALA A 78 7.21 -7.78 11.74
N ASN A 79 6.02 -7.25 11.43
CA ASN A 79 5.15 -7.83 10.40
C ASN A 79 5.80 -7.79 9.02
N LEU A 80 6.46 -6.67 8.66
CA LEU A 80 7.20 -6.57 7.41
C LEU A 80 8.29 -7.64 7.31
N GLY A 81 9.09 -7.82 8.35
CA GLY A 81 10.14 -8.84 8.39
C GLY A 81 9.58 -10.24 8.17
N LYS A 82 8.45 -10.58 8.82
CA LYS A 82 7.79 -11.89 8.66
C LYS A 82 7.30 -12.11 7.23
N ILE A 83 6.65 -11.11 6.63
CA ILE A 83 6.17 -11.17 5.24
C ILE A 83 7.34 -11.34 4.28
N LEU A 84 8.38 -10.54 4.40
CA LEU A 84 9.55 -10.65 3.53
C LEU A 84 10.28 -11.98 3.68
N MET A 85 10.44 -12.52 4.90
CA MET A 85 11.05 -13.82 5.12
C MET A 85 10.23 -14.95 4.49
N SER A 86 8.91 -14.95 4.65
CA SER A 86 8.04 -15.97 4.06
C SER A 86 8.01 -15.87 2.52
N TRP A 87 8.04 -14.67 1.97
CA TRP A 87 8.09 -14.44 0.53
C TRP A 87 9.42 -14.87 -0.10
N ARG A 88 10.54 -14.56 0.55
CA ARG A 88 11.88 -14.98 0.13
C ARG A 88 12.15 -16.47 0.35
N GLY A 89 11.39 -17.12 1.24
CA GLY A 89 11.61 -18.51 1.67
C GLY A 89 12.87 -18.70 2.51
N LYS A 90 13.47 -17.60 3.03
CA LYS A 90 14.68 -17.64 3.87
C LYS A 90 14.73 -16.49 4.86
N PRO A 91 15.35 -16.68 6.05
CA PRO A 91 15.58 -15.61 7.00
C PRO A 91 16.55 -14.56 6.46
N PHE A 92 16.57 -13.38 7.08
CA PHE A 92 17.58 -12.37 6.84
C PHE A 92 18.90 -12.72 7.51
N THR A 93 20.03 -12.50 6.83
CA THR A 93 21.35 -12.52 7.45
C THR A 93 21.56 -11.26 8.29
N ASP A 94 22.62 -11.22 9.10
CA ASP A 94 22.89 -10.06 9.93
C ASP A 94 23.27 -8.84 9.08
N GLU A 95 23.94 -9.05 7.94
CA GLU A 95 24.25 -8.00 6.97
C GLU A 95 22.96 -7.44 6.33
N GLU A 96 22.04 -8.33 5.94
CA GLU A 96 20.74 -7.92 5.38
C GLU A 96 19.89 -7.18 6.44
N LYS A 97 19.97 -7.56 7.72
CA LYS A 97 19.29 -6.84 8.81
C LYS A 97 19.84 -5.43 9.03
N ALA A 98 21.10 -5.21 8.74
CA ALA A 98 21.73 -3.88 8.81
C ALA A 98 21.25 -2.92 7.70
N GLY A 99 20.79 -3.45 6.56
CA GLY A 99 20.25 -2.65 5.46
C GLY A 99 19.73 -3.52 4.33
N PHE A 100 18.40 -3.66 4.25
CA PHE A 100 17.72 -4.37 3.17
C PHE A 100 17.03 -3.37 2.24
N ASP A 101 17.44 -3.39 0.99
CA ASP A 101 16.85 -2.54 -0.05
C ASP A 101 15.50 -3.09 -0.51
N LEU A 102 14.42 -2.41 -0.13
CA LEU A 102 13.06 -2.77 -0.52
C LEU A 102 12.79 -2.60 -2.01
N SER A 103 13.58 -1.83 -2.76
CA SER A 103 13.40 -1.73 -4.20
C SER A 103 13.54 -3.08 -4.91
N THR A 104 14.29 -3.99 -4.30
CA THR A 104 14.55 -5.36 -4.83
C THR A 104 13.32 -6.25 -4.88
N ILE A 105 12.23 -5.89 -4.19
CA ILE A 105 10.97 -6.67 -4.24
C ILE A 105 10.05 -6.26 -5.37
N LEU A 106 10.31 -5.13 -6.05
CA LEU A 106 9.52 -4.70 -7.20
C LEU A 106 9.60 -5.73 -8.34
N GLY A 107 8.46 -6.05 -8.92
CA GLY A 107 8.33 -7.07 -9.96
C GLY A 107 8.42 -8.52 -9.46
N VAL A 108 8.80 -8.75 -8.19
CA VAL A 108 8.96 -10.10 -7.66
C VAL A 108 7.59 -10.78 -7.48
N PRO A 109 7.39 -11.98 -8.04
CA PRO A 109 6.15 -12.73 -7.92
C PRO A 109 6.02 -13.40 -6.54
N GLY A 110 4.77 -13.68 -6.14
CA GLY A 110 4.46 -14.39 -4.91
C GLY A 110 3.03 -14.88 -4.86
N LEU A 111 2.69 -15.61 -3.81
CA LEU A 111 1.32 -15.92 -3.42
C LEU A 111 0.89 -14.97 -2.32
N ILE A 112 -0.07 -14.13 -2.62
CA ILE A 112 -0.57 -13.07 -1.75
C ILE A 112 -1.87 -13.54 -1.09
N SER A 113 -1.89 -13.63 0.24
CA SER A 113 -3.09 -14.00 0.99
C SER A 113 -3.80 -12.74 1.47
N VAL A 114 -4.97 -12.51 0.87
CA VAL A 114 -5.84 -11.35 1.13
C VAL A 114 -6.92 -11.74 2.13
N SER A 115 -7.22 -10.85 3.05
CA SER A 115 -8.33 -10.98 4.01
C SER A 115 -8.90 -9.60 4.32
N TYR A 116 -10.04 -9.58 4.99
CA TYR A 116 -10.69 -8.35 5.43
C TYR A 116 -10.75 -8.33 6.96
N GLY A 117 -10.42 -7.19 7.53
CA GLY A 117 -10.55 -6.95 8.97
C GLY A 117 -12.02 -6.77 9.39
N ALA A 118 -12.28 -6.66 10.68
CA ALA A 118 -13.62 -6.42 11.22
C ALA A 118 -14.27 -5.12 10.72
N THR A 119 -13.45 -4.15 10.32
CA THR A 119 -13.87 -2.86 9.74
C THR A 119 -14.09 -2.93 8.22
N GLY A 120 -13.95 -4.10 7.59
CA GLY A 120 -14.05 -4.27 6.13
C GLY A 120 -12.79 -3.89 5.37
N TRP A 121 -11.76 -3.37 6.03
CA TRP A 121 -10.50 -3.02 5.35
C TRP A 121 -9.68 -4.25 4.97
N GLN A 122 -9.15 -4.21 3.76
CA GLN A 122 -8.25 -5.21 3.21
C GLN A 122 -6.97 -5.33 4.06
N LYS A 123 -6.51 -6.56 4.26
CA LYS A 123 -5.29 -6.91 4.98
C LYS A 123 -4.53 -8.00 4.25
N ILE A 124 -3.21 -7.86 4.18
CA ILE A 124 -2.32 -8.90 3.67
C ILE A 124 -1.85 -9.76 4.83
N LYS A 125 -2.35 -11.01 4.88
CA LYS A 125 -1.98 -11.95 5.94
C LYS A 125 -0.58 -12.51 5.75
N SER A 126 -0.23 -12.84 4.52
CA SER A 126 1.07 -13.41 4.16
C SER A 126 1.36 -13.21 2.69
N VAL A 127 2.64 -13.19 2.37
CA VAL A 127 3.14 -13.33 1.00
C VAL A 127 4.11 -14.50 1.02
N LEU A 128 3.88 -15.50 0.18
CA LEU A 128 4.68 -16.70 0.11
C LEU A 128 5.45 -16.75 -1.21
N GLN A 129 6.52 -17.53 -1.24
CA GLN A 129 7.23 -17.81 -2.47
C GLN A 129 6.30 -18.50 -3.48
N LEU A 130 6.38 -18.10 -4.74
CA LEU A 130 5.59 -18.74 -5.80
C LEU A 130 6.06 -20.19 -5.97
N PRO A 131 5.16 -21.19 -5.95
CA PRO A 131 5.49 -22.59 -6.16
C PRO A 131 6.14 -22.81 -7.53
N LYS A 132 7.05 -23.80 -7.60
CA LYS A 132 7.66 -24.20 -8.87
C LYS A 132 6.59 -24.59 -9.89
N GLY A 133 6.69 -24.06 -11.10
CA GLY A 133 5.76 -24.33 -12.21
C GLY A 133 4.49 -23.46 -12.20
N MET A 134 4.27 -22.65 -11.17
CA MET A 134 3.24 -21.62 -11.21
C MET A 134 3.81 -20.34 -11.84
N THR A 135 3.04 -19.71 -12.69
CA THR A 135 3.38 -18.44 -13.34
C THR A 135 2.40 -17.35 -12.91
N VAL A 136 2.83 -16.13 -12.95
CA VAL A 136 1.95 -14.93 -12.87
C VAL A 136 1.82 -14.33 -14.26
N SER A 137 0.70 -13.66 -14.50
CA SER A 137 0.48 -12.89 -15.72
C SER A 137 1.57 -11.84 -15.93
N ASP A 138 1.71 -11.37 -17.16
CA ASP A 138 2.57 -10.22 -17.43
C ASP A 138 2.14 -9.03 -16.57
N GLN A 139 3.11 -8.22 -16.18
CA GLN A 139 2.86 -7.06 -15.34
C GLN A 139 2.03 -6.02 -16.10
N PHE A 140 0.92 -5.63 -15.54
CA PHE A 140 0.02 -4.62 -16.12
C PHE A 140 0.39 -3.21 -15.64
N ASN A 141 0.57 -3.03 -14.34
CA ASN A 141 0.91 -1.73 -13.76
C ASN A 141 2.43 -1.51 -13.77
N ASP A 142 2.88 -0.32 -14.14
CA ASP A 142 4.29 0.04 -14.04
C ASP A 142 4.79 -0.06 -12.59
N SER A 143 6.04 -0.52 -12.46
CA SER A 143 6.69 -0.53 -11.15
C SER A 143 6.93 0.88 -10.65
N PHE A 144 6.58 1.14 -9.39
CA PHE A 144 6.75 2.45 -8.78
C PHE A 144 7.46 2.36 -7.43
N LEU A 145 8.52 3.14 -7.29
CA LEU A 145 9.26 3.32 -6.05
C LEU A 145 9.20 4.78 -5.62
N PHE A 146 8.83 5.00 -4.38
CA PHE A 146 8.89 6.31 -3.73
C PHE A 146 9.62 6.18 -2.39
N ASP A 147 10.73 6.88 -2.26
CA ASP A 147 11.40 7.12 -0.99
C ASP A 147 10.91 8.44 -0.40
N ILE A 148 10.95 8.59 0.93
CA ILE A 148 10.52 9.85 1.57
C ILE A 148 11.37 11.05 1.11
N GLU A 149 12.59 10.84 0.66
CA GLU A 149 13.41 11.89 0.06
C GLU A 149 12.87 12.39 -1.28
N ASP A 150 12.03 11.60 -1.95
CA ASP A 150 11.36 11.97 -3.21
C ASP A 150 10.26 13.04 -3.02
N ILE A 151 9.98 13.47 -1.80
CA ILE A 151 9.05 14.61 -1.55
C ILE A 151 9.47 15.89 -2.28
N TYR A 152 10.70 15.96 -2.76
CA TYR A 152 11.19 17.07 -3.58
C TYR A 152 10.96 16.88 -5.09
N ASP A 153 10.51 15.71 -5.51
CA ASP A 153 10.15 15.39 -6.89
C ASP A 153 8.62 15.53 -7.09
N GLU A 154 8.20 16.60 -7.77
CA GLU A 154 6.78 16.90 -7.96
C GLU A 154 6.07 15.86 -8.84
N ASP A 155 6.77 15.26 -9.81
CA ASP A 155 6.19 14.24 -10.69
C ASP A 155 5.96 12.94 -9.92
N LYS A 156 6.89 12.55 -9.06
CA LYS A 156 6.69 11.42 -8.15
C LYS A 156 5.54 11.67 -7.16
N LEU A 157 5.43 12.89 -6.61
CA LEU A 157 4.30 13.24 -5.73
C LEU A 157 2.95 13.17 -6.46
N LYS A 158 2.88 13.56 -7.74
CA LYS A 158 1.67 13.45 -8.56
C LYS A 158 1.31 12.00 -8.89
N ALA A 159 2.32 11.11 -9.02
CA ALA A 159 2.14 9.70 -9.31
C ALA A 159 1.70 8.86 -8.10
N LEU A 160 1.70 9.44 -6.89
CA LEU A 160 1.21 8.78 -5.69
C LEU A 160 -0.31 8.56 -5.76
N TRP A 161 -0.77 7.44 -5.24
CA TRP A 161 -2.19 7.17 -5.09
C TRP A 161 -2.77 7.92 -3.89
N ARG A 162 -4.07 8.06 -3.86
CA ARG A 162 -4.77 8.91 -2.88
C ARG A 162 -4.39 8.62 -1.42
N LEU A 163 -4.41 7.35 -1.00
CA LEU A 163 -4.07 6.99 0.38
C LEU A 163 -2.59 7.25 0.71
N GLU A 164 -1.70 7.05 -0.27
CA GLU A 164 -0.28 7.36 -0.13
C GLU A 164 -0.05 8.87 0.05
N ARG A 165 -0.69 9.68 -0.78
CA ARG A 165 -0.66 11.16 -0.70
C ARG A 165 -1.13 11.65 0.65
N TYR A 166 -2.26 11.09 1.13
CA TYR A 166 -2.81 11.45 2.44
C TYR A 166 -1.86 11.10 3.58
N ALA A 167 -1.27 9.92 3.55
CA ALA A 167 -0.30 9.50 4.56
C ALA A 167 0.97 10.36 4.51
N ILE A 168 1.56 10.56 3.32
CA ILE A 168 2.78 11.35 3.16
C ILE A 168 2.54 12.81 3.59
N ALA A 169 1.39 13.41 3.25
CA ALA A 169 1.07 14.77 3.65
C ALA A 169 1.02 14.98 5.19
N LYS A 170 0.86 13.90 5.95
CA LYS A 170 0.85 13.89 7.42
C LYS A 170 2.16 13.43 8.04
N SER A 171 3.11 12.96 7.25
CA SER A 171 4.41 12.51 7.77
C SER A 171 5.21 13.67 8.33
N ASP A 172 6.00 13.39 9.35
CA ASP A 172 6.85 14.40 9.99
C ASP A 172 7.77 15.05 8.95
N GLU A 173 8.38 14.26 8.05
CA GLU A 173 9.31 14.73 7.02
C GLU A 173 8.64 15.69 6.01
N PHE A 174 7.40 15.38 5.60
CA PHE A 174 6.68 16.23 4.67
C PHE A 174 6.24 17.54 5.33
N VAL A 175 5.73 17.46 6.55
CA VAL A 175 5.31 18.64 7.35
C VAL A 175 6.52 19.54 7.62
N GLU A 176 7.65 18.98 8.03
CA GLU A 176 8.89 19.72 8.28
C GLU A 176 9.46 20.36 7.00
N SER A 177 9.23 19.75 5.83
CA SER A 177 9.66 20.31 4.55
C SER A 177 8.95 21.63 4.18
N GLY A 178 7.80 21.93 4.80
CA GLY A 178 6.96 23.08 4.49
C GLY A 178 6.31 23.02 3.10
N LYS A 179 6.35 21.88 2.42
CA LYS A 179 5.78 21.71 1.09
C LYS A 179 4.26 21.56 1.12
N VAL A 180 3.67 21.82 -0.01
CA VAL A 180 2.23 21.57 -0.25
C VAL A 180 2.12 20.44 -1.25
N MET A 181 1.23 19.50 -0.97
CA MET A 181 0.98 18.37 -1.88
C MET A 181 0.42 18.91 -3.21
N PRO A 182 1.09 18.65 -4.34
CA PRO A 182 0.66 19.19 -5.63
C PRO A 182 -0.73 18.68 -6.00
N GLU A 183 -1.54 19.46 -6.68
CA GLU A 183 -2.81 18.98 -7.23
C GLU A 183 -2.55 17.87 -8.25
N LYS A 184 -3.32 16.80 -8.17
CA LYS A 184 -3.29 15.74 -9.19
C LYS A 184 -3.98 16.25 -10.45
N PRO A 185 -3.45 16.00 -11.66
CA PRO A 185 -4.21 16.25 -12.87
C PRO A 185 -5.57 15.58 -12.78
N LYS A 186 -6.65 16.26 -13.13
CA LYS A 186 -7.98 15.66 -13.22
C LYS A 186 -7.93 14.63 -14.35
N GLU A 187 -7.93 13.36 -14.01
CA GLU A 187 -8.23 12.32 -14.97
C GLU A 187 -9.73 12.36 -15.25
N ASP A 188 -10.13 12.28 -16.52
CA ASP A 188 -11.54 12.20 -16.92
C ASP A 188 -12.17 10.98 -16.24
N GLY A 189 -12.94 11.20 -15.19
CA GLY A 189 -13.55 10.17 -14.35
C GLY A 189 -13.27 10.29 -12.85
N ASP A 190 -12.36 11.15 -12.42
CA ASP A 190 -12.13 11.42 -11.00
C ASP A 190 -13.32 12.16 -10.41
N VAL A 191 -14.23 11.42 -9.77
CA VAL A 191 -15.30 12.01 -8.95
C VAL A 191 -14.64 12.63 -7.72
N PRO A 192 -14.98 13.89 -7.36
CA PRO A 192 -14.48 14.50 -6.14
C PRO A 192 -14.95 13.65 -4.96
N PHE A 193 -14.00 13.00 -4.31
CA PHE A 193 -14.29 12.17 -3.16
C PHE A 193 -14.19 13.04 -1.89
N ASP A 194 -15.31 13.62 -1.51
CA ASP A 194 -15.56 14.13 -0.17
C ASP A 194 -16.16 12.97 0.64
N ASP A 195 -15.31 12.13 1.23
CA ASP A 195 -15.74 11.13 2.18
C ASP A 195 -15.43 11.62 3.60
N PRO A 196 -16.44 12.10 4.34
CA PRO A 196 -16.27 12.58 5.70
C PRO A 196 -15.89 11.48 6.69
N GLU A 197 -16.08 10.19 6.35
CA GLU A 197 -15.77 9.06 7.24
C GLU A 197 -14.30 8.66 7.24
N LEU A 198 -13.49 9.09 6.28
CA LEU A 198 -12.05 8.83 6.26
C LEU A 198 -11.24 9.76 7.18
N ASN A 199 -11.88 10.75 7.79
CA ASN A 199 -11.19 11.71 8.65
C ASN A 199 -10.94 11.20 10.07
N GLU A 200 -11.54 10.11 10.53
CA GLU A 200 -11.40 9.69 11.93
C GLU A 200 -11.00 8.23 12.20
N THR A 201 -10.99 7.31 11.20
CA THR A 201 -10.83 5.87 11.51
C THR A 201 -9.87 5.08 10.62
N ALA A 202 -9.07 5.69 9.78
CA ALA A 202 -8.27 4.99 8.76
C ALA A 202 -6.85 4.59 9.18
N PHE A 203 -6.52 4.63 10.49
CA PHE A 203 -5.24 4.14 10.98
C PHE A 203 -5.39 3.40 12.30
#